data_7f4ebb5c6a41323dd2853a94bcc537ad
#
_entry.id   7f4ebb5c6a41323dd2853a94bcc537ad
#
_cell.length_a   1.000
_cell.length_b   1.000
_cell.length_c   1.000
_cell.angle_alpha   90.00
_cell.angle_beta   90.00
_cell.angle_gamma   90.00
#
_symmetry.space_group_name_H-M   'P 1'
#
loop_
_entity.id
_entity.type
_entity.pdbx_description
1 polymer ?
#
loop_
_entity_poly.entity_id
_entity_poly.type
_entity_poly.pdbx_seq_one_letter_code
_entity_poly.pdbx_strand_id
1 'polypeptide(L)'
;MDQSTGDRFRKLCEIVAKLRAPGGCPWDREQTHESLLPALIEEVYEVAEAADAKNDAHFREELGDLLLLVVMHAEIAQESGRFNIDNVLQEISDKLVRRHPHVFGTSDARDSGAVLKQWEAIKREEKKAD
;
A
#
# COMPACT_ATOMS: atom_id res chain seq x y z
N MET A 1 14.32 23.13 7.93
CA MET A 1 14.56 21.75 7.53
C MET A 1 13.35 21.16 6.82
N ASP A 2 13.62 20.46 5.77
CA ASP A 2 12.52 19.84 5.03
C ASP A 2 11.86 18.73 5.82
N GLN A 3 10.58 18.54 5.60
CA GLN A 3 9.86 17.44 6.19
C GLN A 3 10.40 16.12 5.65
N SER A 4 10.51 15.13 6.51
CA SER A 4 10.91 13.80 6.11
C SER A 4 9.76 13.13 5.34
N THR A 5 10.08 12.04 4.63
CA THR A 5 9.08 11.21 3.97
C THR A 5 8.10 10.66 5.01
N GLY A 6 8.60 10.26 6.18
CA GLY A 6 7.73 9.79 7.27
C GLY A 6 6.75 10.85 7.72
N ASP A 7 7.20 12.10 7.83
CA ASP A 7 6.32 13.20 8.23
C ASP A 7 5.25 13.47 7.18
N ARG A 8 5.61 13.41 5.90
CA ARG A 8 4.64 13.60 4.81
C ARG A 8 3.62 12.49 4.79
N PHE A 9 4.03 11.26 5.04
CA PHE A 9 3.10 10.14 5.09
C PHE A 9 2.15 10.27 6.28
N ARG A 10 2.68 10.62 7.45
CA ARG A 10 1.85 10.88 8.65
C ARG A 10 0.84 11.98 8.37
N LYS A 11 1.26 13.04 7.67
CA LYS A 11 0.36 14.13 7.30
C LYS A 11 -0.80 13.64 6.45
N LEU A 12 -0.54 12.79 5.47
CA LEU A 12 -1.59 12.19 4.64
C LEU A 12 -2.58 11.40 5.51
N CYS A 13 -2.07 10.60 6.43
CA CYS A 13 -2.92 9.82 7.33
C CYS A 13 -3.78 10.72 8.21
N GLU A 14 -3.22 11.82 8.71
CA GLU A 14 -3.97 12.80 9.52
C GLU A 14 -5.06 13.48 8.71
N ILE A 15 -4.78 13.83 7.46
CA ILE A 15 -5.77 14.42 6.56
C ILE A 15 -6.94 13.46 6.37
N VAL A 16 -6.66 12.20 6.06
CA VAL A 16 -7.70 11.19 5.83
C VAL A 16 -8.53 10.98 7.10
N ALA A 17 -7.88 10.87 8.25
CA ALA A 17 -8.57 10.72 9.52
C ALA A 17 -9.51 11.89 9.77
N LYS A 18 -9.05 13.10 9.48
CA LYS A 18 -9.88 14.31 9.68
C LYS A 18 -11.07 14.34 8.73
N LEU A 19 -10.87 13.92 7.49
CA LEU A 19 -11.98 13.87 6.52
C LEU A 19 -13.08 12.89 6.98
N ARG A 20 -12.68 11.81 7.62
CA ARG A 20 -13.63 10.79 8.09
C ARG A 20 -14.11 10.98 9.53
N ALA A 21 -13.58 11.95 10.24
CA ALA A 21 -14.00 12.24 11.61
C ALA A 21 -15.35 12.97 11.64
N PRO A 22 -16.05 12.97 12.80
CA PRO A 22 -17.26 13.79 12.96
C PRO A 22 -16.95 15.25 12.62
N GLY A 23 -17.77 15.83 11.76
CA GLY A 23 -17.53 17.19 11.27
C GLY A 23 -16.62 17.26 10.06
N GLY A 24 -16.12 16.13 9.58
CA GLY A 24 -15.31 16.06 8.37
C GLY A 24 -16.18 16.12 7.12
N CYS A 25 -15.72 15.42 6.06
CA CYS A 25 -16.44 15.43 4.78
C CYS A 25 -17.54 14.36 4.77
N PRO A 26 -18.81 14.75 4.54
CA PRO A 26 -19.90 13.77 4.50
C PRO A 26 -19.68 12.65 3.49
N TRP A 27 -19.16 12.98 2.31
CA TRP A 27 -18.91 11.99 1.28
C TRP A 27 -17.85 10.96 1.74
N ASP A 28 -16.72 11.44 2.29
CA ASP A 28 -15.66 10.56 2.79
C ASP A 28 -16.14 9.69 3.93
N ARG A 29 -16.98 10.23 4.81
CA ARG A 29 -17.52 9.50 5.96
C ARG A 29 -18.46 8.38 5.57
N GLU A 30 -19.14 8.50 4.44
CA GLU A 30 -20.07 7.50 3.94
C GLU A 30 -19.38 6.32 3.26
N GLN A 31 -18.12 6.46 2.90
CA GLN A 31 -17.42 5.43 2.15
C GLN A 31 -17.15 4.19 3.02
N THR A 32 -17.24 3.04 2.38
CA THR A 32 -16.93 1.73 2.96
C THR A 32 -15.88 1.05 2.08
N HIS A 33 -15.35 -0.07 2.53
CA HIS A 33 -14.44 -0.85 1.67
C HIS A 33 -15.12 -1.16 0.33
N GLU A 34 -16.37 -1.60 0.39
CA GLU A 34 -17.12 -2.00 -0.80
C GLU A 34 -17.38 -0.81 -1.74
N SER A 35 -17.73 0.35 -1.18
CA SER A 35 -18.03 1.51 -2.01
C SER A 35 -16.79 2.06 -2.71
N LEU A 36 -15.61 1.81 -2.16
CA LEU A 36 -14.35 2.28 -2.73
C LEU A 36 -13.74 1.32 -3.75
N LEU A 37 -14.23 0.08 -3.85
CA LEU A 37 -13.66 -0.90 -4.77
C LEU A 37 -13.70 -0.46 -6.24
N PRO A 38 -14.80 0.09 -6.75
CA PRO A 38 -14.82 0.58 -8.14
C PRO A 38 -13.76 1.66 -8.38
N ALA A 39 -13.58 2.58 -7.44
CA ALA A 39 -12.57 3.63 -7.54
C ALA A 39 -11.16 3.06 -7.55
N LEU A 40 -10.91 2.02 -6.74
CA LEU A 40 -9.61 1.38 -6.68
C LEU A 40 -9.25 0.71 -8.01
N ILE A 41 -10.21 0.00 -8.61
CA ILE A 41 -10.02 -0.66 -9.91
C ILE A 41 -9.78 0.38 -10.99
N GLU A 42 -10.58 1.44 -11.03
CA GLU A 42 -10.42 2.53 -11.98
C GLU A 42 -9.05 3.19 -11.85
N GLU A 43 -8.60 3.42 -10.61
CA GLU A 43 -7.32 4.07 -10.35
C GLU A 43 -6.14 3.24 -10.85
N VAL A 44 -6.21 1.91 -10.75
CA VAL A 44 -5.18 1.03 -11.30
C VAL A 44 -5.03 1.26 -12.81
N TYR A 45 -6.14 1.37 -13.53
CA TYR A 45 -6.11 1.64 -14.97
C TYR A 45 -5.53 3.02 -15.27
N GLU A 46 -5.87 4.03 -14.47
CA GLU A 46 -5.33 5.37 -14.66
C GLU A 46 -3.83 5.44 -14.40
N VAL A 47 -3.35 4.70 -13.40
CA VAL A 47 -1.91 4.58 -13.14
C VAL A 47 -1.21 3.96 -14.36
N ALA A 48 -1.77 2.87 -14.89
CA ALA A 48 -1.20 2.18 -16.05
C ALA A 48 -1.18 3.10 -17.28
N GLU A 49 -2.26 3.83 -17.52
CA GLU A 49 -2.36 4.75 -18.63
C GLU A 49 -1.33 5.89 -18.53
N ALA A 50 -1.18 6.46 -17.34
CA ALA A 50 -0.20 7.51 -17.11
C ALA A 50 1.24 7.03 -17.32
N ALA A 51 1.54 5.79 -16.89
CA ALA A 51 2.85 5.18 -17.08
C ALA A 51 3.13 4.95 -18.57
N ASP A 52 2.14 4.44 -19.31
CA ASP A 52 2.27 4.19 -20.75
C ASP A 52 2.48 5.49 -21.53
N ALA A 53 1.82 6.56 -21.12
CA ALA A 53 1.94 7.86 -21.75
C ALA A 53 3.27 8.55 -21.45
N LYS A 54 4.06 8.03 -20.49
CA LYS A 54 5.34 8.59 -20.07
C LYS A 54 5.22 10.05 -19.62
N ASN A 55 4.11 10.36 -18.97
CA ASN A 55 3.85 11.68 -18.41
C ASN A 55 4.08 11.64 -16.91
N ASP A 56 5.26 12.07 -16.47
CA ASP A 56 5.67 11.98 -15.07
C ASP A 56 4.76 12.77 -14.13
N ALA A 57 4.32 13.95 -14.52
CA ALA A 57 3.44 14.77 -13.68
C ALA A 57 2.11 14.05 -13.42
N HIS A 58 1.52 13.50 -14.47
CA HIS A 58 0.27 12.75 -14.37
C HIS A 58 0.47 11.44 -13.58
N PHE A 59 1.58 10.76 -13.85
CA PHE A 59 1.90 9.51 -13.15
C PHE A 59 2.03 9.74 -11.63
N ARG A 60 2.72 10.81 -11.22
CA ARG A 60 2.84 11.16 -9.79
C ARG A 60 1.48 11.40 -9.16
N GLU A 61 0.61 12.12 -9.87
CA GLU A 61 -0.74 12.40 -9.39
C GLU A 61 -1.52 11.11 -9.18
N GLU A 62 -1.49 10.20 -10.16
CA GLU A 62 -2.23 8.95 -10.08
C GLU A 62 -1.67 8.01 -8.99
N LEU A 63 -0.36 8.00 -8.80
CA LEU A 63 0.24 7.24 -7.69
C LEU A 63 -0.24 7.79 -6.34
N GLY A 64 -0.39 9.10 -6.23
CA GLY A 64 -0.93 9.73 -5.03
C GLY A 64 -2.37 9.30 -4.78
N ASP A 65 -3.19 9.28 -5.83
CA ASP A 65 -4.58 8.85 -5.71
C ASP A 65 -4.69 7.39 -5.29
N LEU A 66 -3.82 6.53 -5.83
CA LEU A 66 -3.78 5.13 -5.44
C LEU A 66 -3.39 4.99 -3.96
N LEU A 67 -2.37 5.73 -3.54
CA LEU A 67 -1.94 5.72 -2.13
C LEU A 67 -3.06 6.22 -1.21
N LEU A 68 -3.79 7.24 -1.62
CA LEU A 68 -4.94 7.74 -0.87
C LEU A 68 -5.94 6.62 -0.60
N LEU A 69 -6.25 5.82 -1.62
CA LEU A 69 -7.21 4.71 -1.46
C LEU A 69 -6.71 3.68 -0.45
N VAL A 70 -5.41 3.37 -0.48
CA VAL A 70 -4.82 2.46 0.51
C VAL A 70 -4.99 3.01 1.92
N VAL A 71 -4.68 4.30 2.12
CA VAL A 71 -4.80 4.95 3.43
C VAL A 71 -6.25 5.01 3.88
N MET A 72 -7.19 5.28 2.96
CA MET A 72 -8.61 5.30 3.30
C MET A 72 -9.09 3.94 3.79
N HIS A 73 -8.73 2.86 3.11
CA HIS A 73 -9.10 1.52 3.55
C HIS A 73 -8.53 1.20 4.94
N ALA A 74 -7.27 1.59 5.18
CA ALA A 74 -6.66 1.38 6.49
C ALA A 74 -7.37 2.17 7.59
N GLU A 75 -7.80 3.40 7.30
CA GLU A 75 -8.55 4.22 8.25
C GLU A 75 -9.92 3.61 8.55
N ILE A 76 -10.61 3.12 7.53
CA ILE A 76 -11.89 2.44 7.73
C ILE A 76 -11.72 1.21 8.62
N ALA A 77 -10.67 0.42 8.40
CA ALA A 77 -10.38 -0.74 9.22
C ALA A 77 -10.06 -0.36 10.67
N GLN A 78 -9.33 0.73 10.86
CA GLN A 78 -8.99 1.23 12.19
C GLN A 78 -10.24 1.67 12.96
N GLU A 79 -11.19 2.30 12.27
CA GLU A 79 -12.44 2.75 12.90
C GLU A 79 -13.23 1.58 13.49
N SER A 80 -13.13 0.41 12.88
CA SER A 80 -13.81 -0.79 13.37
C SER A 80 -12.92 -1.70 14.21
N GLY A 81 -11.73 -1.23 14.58
CA GLY A 81 -10.83 -1.94 15.49
C GLY A 81 -10.18 -3.18 14.90
N ARG A 82 -10.12 -3.32 13.58
CA ARG A 82 -9.58 -4.53 12.93
C ARG A 82 -8.07 -4.47 12.69
N PHE A 83 -7.58 -3.39 12.11
CA PHE A 83 -6.16 -3.13 11.90
C PHE A 83 -5.96 -1.66 11.53
N ASN A 84 -4.71 -1.23 11.39
CA ASN A 84 -4.40 0.15 11.04
C ASN A 84 -3.30 0.20 9.98
N ILE A 85 -2.93 1.41 9.56
CA ILE A 85 -1.91 1.58 8.53
C ILE A 85 -0.54 1.06 8.97
N ASP A 86 -0.23 1.12 10.26
CA ASP A 86 1.05 0.60 10.76
C ASP A 86 1.14 -0.91 10.55
N ASN A 87 0.04 -1.62 10.73
CA ASN A 87 -0.02 -3.06 10.46
C ASN A 87 0.25 -3.34 8.98
N VAL A 88 -0.36 -2.56 8.09
CA VAL A 88 -0.16 -2.71 6.65
C VAL A 88 1.32 -2.51 6.29
N LEU A 89 1.92 -1.43 6.81
CA LEU A 89 3.32 -1.09 6.56
C LEU A 89 4.27 -2.16 7.09
N GLN A 90 4.03 -2.61 8.33
CA GLN A 90 4.89 -3.61 8.95
C GLN A 90 4.82 -4.95 8.21
N GLU A 91 3.61 -5.38 7.85
CA GLU A 91 3.44 -6.65 7.15
C GLU A 91 4.12 -6.67 5.78
N ILE A 92 4.01 -5.60 5.00
CA ILE A 92 4.68 -5.58 3.70
C ILE A 92 6.19 -5.53 3.85
N SER A 93 6.69 -4.78 4.82
CA SER A 93 8.12 -4.71 5.09
C SER A 93 8.68 -6.06 5.49
N ASP A 94 8.02 -6.74 6.42
CA ASP A 94 8.43 -8.07 6.89
C ASP A 94 8.40 -9.09 5.76
N LYS A 95 7.36 -9.04 4.93
CA LYS A 95 7.21 -9.93 3.79
C LYS A 95 8.37 -9.77 2.79
N LEU A 96 8.74 -8.53 2.48
CA LEU A 96 9.83 -8.25 1.55
C LEU A 96 11.17 -8.75 2.08
N VAL A 97 11.44 -8.53 3.34
CA VAL A 97 12.67 -9.03 3.97
C VAL A 97 12.71 -10.56 3.95
N ARG A 98 11.61 -11.20 4.33
CA ARG A 98 11.51 -12.66 4.38
C ARG A 98 11.64 -13.28 2.98
N ARG A 99 11.06 -12.65 1.96
CA ARG A 99 11.07 -13.18 0.59
C ARG A 99 12.34 -12.86 -0.18
N HIS A 100 13.24 -12.07 0.41
CA HIS A 100 14.51 -11.72 -0.22
C HIS A 100 15.70 -12.09 0.68
N PRO A 101 15.83 -13.39 1.06
CA PRO A 101 16.95 -13.80 1.93
C PRO A 101 18.31 -13.68 1.25
N HIS A 102 18.35 -13.49 -0.07
CA HIS A 102 19.59 -13.25 -0.82
C HIS A 102 20.08 -11.81 -0.64
N VAL A 103 19.22 -10.92 -0.14
CA VAL A 103 19.57 -9.51 0.14
C VAL A 103 19.70 -9.28 1.63
N PHE A 104 18.73 -9.77 2.40
CA PHE A 104 18.64 -9.51 3.85
C PHE A 104 19.07 -10.69 4.73
N GLY A 105 19.44 -11.81 4.13
CA GLY A 105 19.84 -13.02 4.84
C GLY A 105 21.09 -13.63 4.22
N THR A 106 21.17 -14.96 4.24
CA THR A 106 22.36 -15.69 3.83
C THR A 106 22.22 -16.47 2.52
N SER A 107 21.07 -16.36 1.84
CA SER A 107 20.88 -17.04 0.56
C SER A 107 21.86 -16.53 -0.49
N ASP A 108 22.33 -17.42 -1.35
CA ASP A 108 23.27 -17.08 -2.42
C ASP A 108 22.64 -16.99 -3.81
N ALA A 109 21.30 -16.90 -3.88
CA ALA A 109 20.61 -16.69 -5.15
C ALA A 109 21.05 -15.36 -5.75
N ARG A 110 21.55 -15.39 -7.00
CA ARG A 110 22.15 -14.19 -7.63
C ARG A 110 21.62 -13.88 -9.02
N ASP A 111 20.73 -14.71 -9.56
CA ASP A 111 20.09 -14.40 -10.84
C ASP A 111 18.56 -14.47 -10.66
N SER A 112 17.84 -13.87 -11.61
CA SER A 112 16.37 -13.77 -11.52
C SER A 112 15.70 -15.14 -11.44
N GLY A 113 16.21 -16.15 -12.14
CA GLY A 113 15.63 -17.48 -12.09
C GLY A 113 15.73 -18.11 -10.70
N ALA A 114 16.89 -18.01 -10.07
CA ALA A 114 17.11 -18.52 -8.72
C ALA A 114 16.24 -17.77 -7.70
N VAL A 115 16.14 -16.45 -7.85
CA VAL A 115 15.30 -15.61 -6.96
C VAL A 115 13.83 -16.00 -7.07
N LEU A 116 13.31 -16.17 -8.30
CA LEU A 116 11.92 -16.57 -8.49
C LEU A 116 11.63 -17.95 -7.92
N LYS A 117 12.53 -18.88 -8.08
CA LYS A 117 12.39 -20.22 -7.54
C LYS A 117 12.33 -20.21 -6.02
N GLN A 118 13.21 -19.43 -5.41
CA GLN A 118 13.26 -19.23 -3.97
C GLN A 118 11.97 -18.56 -3.48
N TRP A 119 11.49 -17.54 -4.19
CA TRP A 119 10.27 -16.82 -3.89
C TRP A 119 9.06 -17.79 -3.81
N GLU A 120 8.92 -18.65 -4.83
CA GLU A 120 7.84 -19.63 -4.86
C GLU A 120 7.94 -20.64 -3.72
N ALA A 121 9.15 -21.05 -3.37
CA ALA A 121 9.36 -21.96 -2.24
C ALA A 121 8.95 -21.32 -0.92
N ILE A 122 9.31 -20.04 -0.72
CA ILE A 122 8.95 -19.31 0.49
C ILE A 122 7.44 -19.15 0.58
N LYS A 123 6.78 -18.81 -0.53
CA LYS A 123 5.32 -18.68 -0.57
C LYS A 123 4.63 -19.99 -0.17
N ARG A 124 5.14 -21.12 -0.63
CA ARG A 124 4.59 -22.42 -0.28
C ARG A 124 4.71 -22.70 1.22
N GLU A 125 5.86 -22.39 1.81
CA GLU A 125 6.07 -22.56 3.25
C GLU A 125 5.15 -21.66 4.05
N GLU A 126 4.95 -20.42 3.62
CA GLU A 126 4.02 -19.50 4.27
C GLU A 126 2.60 -20.03 4.28
N LYS A 127 2.17 -20.65 3.17
CA LYS A 127 0.83 -21.22 3.07
C LYS A 127 0.63 -22.42 4.00
N LYS A 128 1.67 -23.21 4.22
CA LYS A 128 1.59 -24.35 5.13
C LYS A 128 1.40 -23.92 6.58
N ALA A 129 1.89 -22.73 6.94
CA ALA A 129 1.80 -22.21 8.30
C ALA A 129 0.41 -21.66 8.65
N ASP A 130 -0.41 -21.38 7.65
CA ASP A 130 -1.76 -20.81 7.84
C ASP A 130 -2.80 -21.87 8.21
#